data_c4b7ab215140be6be5765c55a9f1a59c
#
_entry.id   c4b7ab215140be6be5765c55a9f1a59c
#
_cell.length_a   1.000
_cell.length_b   1.000
_cell.length_c   1.000
_cell.angle_alpha   90.00
_cell.angle_beta   90.00
_cell.angle_gamma   90.00
#
_symmetry.space_group_name_H-M   'P 1'
#
loop_
_entity.id
_entity.type
_entity.pdbx_description
1 polymer ?
#
loop_
_entity_poly.entity_id
_entity_poly.type
_entity_poly.pdbx_seq_one_letter_code
_entity_poly.pdbx_strand_id
1 'polypeptide(L)'
;MKHLILLRHAKSSWANPEQDDIDRPLNKRGKRAAAALGTWMRAEGWAPGEVLCSAARRTRETFDRLGLMADPVLRDDLYEAAPGTLFAAIQGASDDTVLLVGHNPGIGALAQMLAAQTPGHGRFDDYPTGALTILRFDLDAWTDIQPKSGEVVTFLTPHDLASTN
;
A
#
# COMPACT_ATOMS: atom_id res chain seq x y z
N MET A 1 -12.20 -14.99 -6.27
CA MET A 1 -10.77 -14.66 -6.04
C MET A 1 -10.64 -13.18 -5.76
N LYS A 2 -10.01 -12.83 -4.66
CA LYS A 2 -9.84 -11.43 -4.26
C LYS A 2 -8.35 -11.07 -4.21
N HIS A 3 -8.05 -9.79 -4.49
CA HIS A 3 -6.68 -9.28 -4.45
C HIS A 3 -6.60 -8.06 -3.53
N LEU A 4 -5.58 -8.06 -2.69
CA LEU A 4 -5.27 -6.94 -1.80
C LEU A 4 -3.91 -6.38 -2.18
N ILE A 5 -3.87 -5.08 -2.42
CA ILE A 5 -2.65 -4.35 -2.73
C ILE A 5 -2.31 -3.49 -1.52
N LEU A 6 -1.19 -3.77 -0.87
CA LEU A 6 -0.72 -3.02 0.28
C LEU A 6 0.43 -2.12 -0.17
N LEU A 7 0.27 -0.82 -0.03
CA LEU A 7 1.25 0.17 -0.48
C LEU A 7 1.61 1.10 0.68
N ARG A 8 2.89 1.09 1.08
CA ARG A 8 3.40 2.12 1.97
C ARG A 8 3.63 3.41 1.18
N HIS A 9 3.28 4.56 1.76
CA HIS A 9 3.53 5.85 1.10
C HIS A 9 4.96 5.97 0.59
N ALA A 10 5.16 6.74 -0.46
CA ALA A 10 6.47 7.02 -1.03
C ALA A 10 7.28 7.98 -0.14
N LYS A 11 8.52 8.24 -0.52
CA LYS A 11 9.47 9.05 0.28
C LYS A 11 8.90 10.44 0.57
N SER A 12 8.84 10.79 1.86
CA SER A 12 8.29 12.06 2.32
C SER A 12 9.39 13.06 2.69
N SER A 13 9.00 14.35 2.75
CA SER A 13 9.91 15.45 3.03
C SER A 13 9.99 15.74 4.53
N TRP A 14 11.19 16.02 5.02
CA TRP A 14 11.47 16.56 6.35
C TRP A 14 11.98 18.01 6.27
N ALA A 15 11.76 18.69 5.13
CA ALA A 15 12.35 20.02 4.88
C ALA A 15 11.76 21.11 5.79
N ASN A 16 10.49 20.96 6.22
CA ASN A 16 9.85 21.92 7.11
C ASN A 16 9.69 21.34 8.52
N PRO A 17 10.58 21.67 9.48
CA PRO A 17 10.52 21.10 10.83
C PRO A 17 9.34 21.60 11.67
N GLU A 18 8.67 22.69 11.26
CA GLU A 18 7.51 23.24 11.97
C GLU A 18 6.18 22.64 11.50
N GLN A 19 6.22 21.83 10.45
CA GLN A 19 5.04 21.19 9.89
C GLN A 19 4.60 20.01 10.75
N ASP A 20 3.30 19.86 10.96
CA ASP A 20 2.75 18.68 11.63
C ASP A 20 3.04 17.43 10.77
N ASP A 21 3.31 16.31 11.43
CA ASP A 21 3.66 15.06 10.74
C ASP A 21 2.62 14.68 9.68
N ILE A 22 1.33 14.80 10.01
CA ILE A 22 0.25 14.43 9.10
C ILE A 22 0.23 15.26 7.80
N ASP A 23 0.82 16.46 7.84
CA ASP A 23 0.84 17.40 6.72
C ASP A 23 2.13 17.34 5.90
N ARG A 24 3.07 16.45 6.25
CA ARG A 24 4.32 16.32 5.50
C ARG A 24 4.06 15.79 4.08
N PRO A 25 4.54 16.48 3.04
CA PRO A 25 4.35 16.05 1.66
C PRO A 25 5.38 15.01 1.23
N LEU A 26 5.20 14.45 0.05
CA LEU A 26 6.25 13.70 -0.62
C LEU A 26 7.38 14.65 -1.01
N ASN A 27 8.63 14.15 -1.02
CA ASN A 27 9.73 14.85 -1.65
C ASN A 27 9.76 14.53 -3.16
N LYS A 28 10.71 15.10 -3.89
CA LYS A 28 10.80 14.88 -5.35
C LYS A 28 11.04 13.42 -5.70
N ARG A 29 11.87 12.73 -4.91
CA ARG A 29 12.17 11.31 -5.10
C ARG A 29 10.91 10.46 -4.89
N GLY A 30 10.12 10.78 -3.86
CA GLY A 30 8.86 10.10 -3.58
C GLY A 30 7.84 10.29 -4.69
N LYS A 31 7.73 11.50 -5.23
CA LYS A 31 6.82 11.79 -6.35
C LYS A 31 7.18 10.97 -7.58
N ARG A 32 8.46 10.85 -7.91
CA ARG A 32 8.93 10.05 -9.04
C ARG A 32 8.68 8.56 -8.80
N ALA A 33 8.94 8.08 -7.59
CA ALA A 33 8.72 6.67 -7.23
C ALA A 33 7.25 6.29 -7.35
N ALA A 34 6.35 7.12 -6.84
CA ALA A 34 4.90 6.87 -6.92
C ALA A 34 4.43 6.87 -8.39
N ALA A 35 4.91 7.80 -9.20
CA ALA A 35 4.57 7.86 -10.63
C ALA A 35 5.05 6.59 -11.38
N ALA A 36 6.27 6.13 -11.10
CA ALA A 36 6.81 4.91 -11.69
C ALA A 36 6.00 3.67 -11.28
N LEU A 37 5.60 3.62 -10.01
CA LEU A 37 4.77 2.52 -9.50
C LEU A 37 3.41 2.50 -10.19
N GLY A 38 2.77 3.67 -10.35
CA GLY A 38 1.50 3.77 -11.07
C GLY A 38 1.60 3.32 -12.51
N THR A 39 2.68 3.68 -13.21
CA THR A 39 2.96 3.21 -14.57
C THR A 39 3.05 1.68 -14.59
N TRP A 40 3.79 1.10 -13.64
CA TRP A 40 3.90 -0.36 -13.53
C TRP A 40 2.54 -1.00 -13.28
N MET A 41 1.76 -0.48 -12.34
CA MET A 41 0.44 -1.03 -12.02
C MET A 41 -0.47 -1.05 -13.24
N ARG A 42 -0.53 0.05 -13.96
CA ARG A 42 -1.38 0.17 -15.16
C ARG A 42 -0.92 -0.78 -16.27
N ALA A 43 0.39 -0.90 -16.47
CA ALA A 43 0.96 -1.81 -17.47
C ALA A 43 0.67 -3.27 -17.16
N GLU A 44 0.66 -3.64 -15.87
CA GLU A 44 0.36 -5.00 -15.42
C GLU A 44 -1.14 -5.27 -15.28
N GLY A 45 -1.98 -4.27 -15.51
CA GLY A 45 -3.43 -4.43 -15.46
C GLY A 45 -4.05 -4.36 -14.07
N TRP A 46 -3.33 -3.83 -13.08
CA TRP A 46 -3.88 -3.68 -11.74
C TRP A 46 -4.76 -2.44 -11.64
N ALA A 47 -6.07 -2.65 -11.53
CA ALA A 47 -7.08 -1.59 -11.45
C ALA A 47 -7.97 -1.83 -10.23
N PRO A 48 -7.56 -1.38 -9.03
CA PRO A 48 -8.39 -1.60 -7.84
C PRO A 48 -9.72 -0.86 -7.98
N GLY A 49 -10.81 -1.55 -7.64
CA GLY A 49 -12.16 -0.97 -7.63
C GLY A 49 -12.48 -0.24 -6.33
N GLU A 50 -11.68 -0.47 -5.29
CA GLU A 50 -11.84 0.17 -3.99
C GLU A 50 -10.48 0.58 -3.46
N VAL A 51 -10.37 1.82 -2.94
CA VAL A 51 -9.12 2.35 -2.40
C VAL A 51 -9.37 2.88 -0.99
N LEU A 52 -8.64 2.32 -0.02
CA LEU A 52 -8.61 2.79 1.36
C LEU A 52 -7.29 3.51 1.56
N CYS A 53 -7.34 4.80 1.88
CA CYS A 53 -6.14 5.63 1.97
C CYS A 53 -6.11 6.38 3.28
N SER A 54 -4.98 6.33 3.99
CA SER A 54 -4.77 7.19 5.16
C SER A 54 -4.94 8.65 4.75
N ALA A 55 -5.57 9.43 5.62
CA ALA A 55 -5.83 10.84 5.38
C ALA A 55 -4.57 11.73 5.40
N ALA A 56 -3.41 11.19 5.78
CA ALA A 56 -2.16 11.95 5.77
C ALA A 56 -1.81 12.44 4.36
N ARG A 57 -1.17 13.62 4.30
CA ARG A 57 -0.80 14.21 3.01
C ARG A 57 0.10 13.29 2.17
N ARG A 58 1.11 12.66 2.78
CA ARG A 58 2.04 11.77 2.04
C ARG A 58 1.37 10.55 1.43
N THR A 59 0.35 9.99 2.07
CA THR A 59 -0.42 8.87 1.51
C THR A 59 -1.35 9.34 0.39
N ARG A 60 -2.01 10.48 0.57
CA ARG A 60 -2.87 11.06 -0.48
C ARG A 60 -2.05 11.42 -1.74
N GLU A 61 -0.89 12.03 -1.57
CA GLU A 61 -0.02 12.38 -2.69
C GLU A 61 0.54 11.13 -3.38
N THR A 62 0.86 10.09 -2.61
CA THR A 62 1.28 8.82 -3.20
C THR A 62 0.18 8.27 -4.12
N PHE A 63 -1.04 8.20 -3.61
CA PHE A 63 -2.18 7.71 -4.40
C PHE A 63 -2.40 8.57 -5.66
N ASP A 64 -2.39 9.89 -5.53
CA ASP A 64 -2.60 10.80 -6.67
C ASP A 64 -1.60 10.55 -7.78
N ARG A 65 -0.34 10.30 -7.43
CA ARG A 65 0.73 10.07 -8.40
C ARG A 65 0.64 8.72 -9.11
N LEU A 66 -0.13 7.76 -8.57
CA LEU A 66 -0.33 6.48 -9.25
C LEU A 66 -1.13 6.64 -10.55
N GLY A 67 -1.97 7.66 -10.65
CA GLY A 67 -2.78 7.89 -11.85
C GLY A 67 -3.84 6.83 -12.09
N LEU A 68 -4.39 6.26 -11.01
CA LEU A 68 -5.46 5.25 -11.10
C LEU A 68 -6.82 5.92 -11.25
N MET A 69 -7.79 5.17 -11.80
CA MET A 69 -9.12 5.68 -12.11
C MET A 69 -10.11 5.59 -10.94
N ALA A 70 -9.71 5.01 -9.82
CA ALA A 70 -10.57 4.88 -8.65
C ALA A 70 -10.49 6.13 -7.76
N ASP A 71 -11.58 6.42 -7.04
CA ASP A 71 -11.60 7.48 -6.02
C ASP A 71 -11.23 6.89 -4.67
N PRO A 72 -10.30 7.52 -3.92
CA PRO A 72 -9.90 7.00 -2.62
C PRO A 72 -10.92 7.37 -1.54
N VAL A 73 -11.15 6.45 -0.61
CA VAL A 73 -11.80 6.74 0.65
C VAL A 73 -10.72 7.13 1.64
N LEU A 74 -10.69 8.41 2.02
CA LEU A 74 -9.70 8.94 2.98
C LEU A 74 -10.18 8.64 4.40
N ARG A 75 -9.31 8.00 5.20
CA ARG A 75 -9.67 7.57 6.54
C ARG A 75 -8.64 8.01 7.57
N ASP A 76 -9.10 8.74 8.58
CA ASP A 76 -8.25 9.21 9.68
C ASP A 76 -7.73 8.05 10.53
N ASP A 77 -8.53 6.99 10.68
CA ASP A 77 -8.17 5.83 11.49
C ASP A 77 -7.04 4.99 10.89
N LEU A 78 -6.70 5.21 9.62
CA LEU A 78 -5.58 4.51 8.98
C LEU A 78 -4.24 5.23 9.18
N TYR A 79 -4.26 6.46 9.68
CA TYR A 79 -3.04 7.22 9.95
C TYR A 79 -2.27 6.57 11.10
N GLU A 80 -1.02 6.15 10.84
CA GLU A 80 -0.15 5.48 11.81
C GLU A 80 -0.83 4.29 12.51
N ALA A 81 -1.72 3.61 11.80
CA ALA A 81 -2.56 2.56 12.37
C ALA A 81 -1.79 1.29 12.68
N ALA A 82 -2.21 0.59 13.73
CA ALA A 82 -1.75 -0.75 14.05
C ALA A 82 -2.26 -1.76 13.01
N PRO A 83 -1.58 -2.90 12.82
CA PRO A 83 -2.01 -3.90 11.84
C PRO A 83 -3.44 -4.39 12.05
N GLY A 84 -3.90 -4.50 13.31
CA GLY A 84 -5.29 -4.89 13.60
C GLY A 84 -6.33 -3.92 13.07
N THR A 85 -6.06 -2.61 13.13
CA THR A 85 -6.94 -1.57 12.57
C THR A 85 -7.00 -1.67 11.05
N LEU A 86 -5.86 -1.89 10.40
CA LEU A 86 -5.79 -2.08 8.95
C LEU A 86 -6.53 -3.34 8.53
N PHE A 87 -6.36 -4.42 9.28
CA PHE A 87 -7.07 -5.69 9.04
C PHE A 87 -8.59 -5.51 9.11
N ALA A 88 -9.08 -4.79 10.14
CA ALA A 88 -10.51 -4.52 10.28
C ALA A 88 -11.05 -3.68 9.11
N ALA A 89 -10.26 -2.71 8.62
CA ALA A 89 -10.65 -1.91 7.46
C ALA A 89 -10.83 -2.79 6.20
N ILE A 90 -9.93 -3.76 6.00
CA ILE A 90 -10.01 -4.70 4.89
C ILE A 90 -11.26 -5.59 5.01
N GLN A 91 -11.58 -6.03 6.22
CA GLN A 91 -12.78 -6.85 6.45
C GLN A 91 -14.06 -6.11 6.06
N GLY A 92 -14.06 -4.78 6.11
CA GLY A 92 -15.19 -3.95 5.70
C GLY A 92 -15.24 -3.63 4.20
N ALA A 93 -14.27 -4.09 3.42
CA ALA A 93 -14.22 -3.82 1.99
C ALA A 93 -15.23 -4.67 1.22
N SER A 94 -15.62 -4.20 0.03
CA SER A 94 -16.65 -4.85 -0.79
C SER A 94 -16.15 -5.29 -2.15
N ASP A 95 -15.12 -4.65 -2.69
CA ASP A 95 -14.64 -4.91 -4.04
C ASP A 95 -13.69 -6.10 -4.08
N ASP A 96 -13.56 -6.73 -5.24
CA ASP A 96 -12.68 -7.88 -5.42
C ASP A 96 -11.19 -7.50 -5.41
N THR A 97 -10.87 -6.28 -5.81
CA THR A 97 -9.49 -5.76 -5.77
C THR A 97 -9.45 -4.47 -4.96
N VAL A 98 -8.75 -4.51 -3.84
CA VAL A 98 -8.66 -3.40 -2.88
C VAL A 98 -7.23 -2.93 -2.76
N LEU A 99 -7.03 -1.62 -2.87
CA LEU A 99 -5.74 -0.98 -2.58
C LEU A 99 -5.83 -0.30 -1.21
N LEU A 100 -4.86 -0.55 -0.35
CA LEU A 100 -4.71 0.15 0.92
C LEU A 100 -3.38 0.90 0.92
N VAL A 101 -3.42 2.21 1.09
CA VAL A 101 -2.23 3.07 1.17
C VAL A 101 -2.05 3.53 2.61
N GLY A 102 -0.94 3.16 3.20
CA GLY A 102 -0.72 3.39 4.63
C GLY A 102 0.73 3.61 5.03
N HIS A 103 1.02 3.28 6.26
CA HIS A 103 2.27 3.62 6.95
C HIS A 103 2.88 2.42 7.67
N ASN A 104 4.19 2.43 7.82
CA ASN A 104 4.89 1.55 8.74
C ASN A 104 4.80 2.09 10.18
N PRO A 105 4.90 1.22 11.18
CA PRO A 105 5.12 -0.23 11.08
C PRO A 105 3.87 -1.05 10.72
N GLY A 106 2.69 -0.47 10.75
CA GLY A 106 1.43 -1.20 10.62
C GLY A 106 1.31 -1.97 9.31
N ILE A 107 1.62 -1.32 8.17
CA ILE A 107 1.41 -1.94 6.86
C ILE A 107 2.41 -3.08 6.60
N GLY A 108 3.66 -2.92 7.00
CA GLY A 108 4.65 -3.99 6.89
C GLY A 108 4.31 -5.19 7.76
N ALA A 109 3.86 -4.93 8.99
CA ALA A 109 3.41 -5.98 9.90
C ALA A 109 2.19 -6.71 9.34
N LEU A 110 1.26 -5.98 8.74
CA LEU A 110 0.08 -6.58 8.11
C LEU A 110 0.47 -7.49 6.93
N ALA A 111 1.39 -7.05 6.09
CA ALA A 111 1.86 -7.84 4.96
C ALA A 111 2.46 -9.17 5.45
N GLN A 112 3.28 -9.15 6.51
CA GLN A 112 3.84 -10.35 7.11
C GLN A 112 2.77 -11.25 7.72
N MET A 113 1.79 -10.64 8.38
CA MET A 113 0.68 -11.38 9.01
C MET A 113 -0.17 -12.12 7.99
N LEU A 114 -0.42 -11.53 6.82
CA LEU A 114 -1.32 -12.08 5.81
C LEU A 114 -0.64 -13.07 4.86
N ALA A 115 0.66 -12.93 4.60
CA ALA A 115 1.36 -13.76 3.66
C ALA A 115 1.42 -15.22 4.13
N ALA A 116 0.97 -16.15 3.28
CA ALA A 116 1.07 -17.58 3.56
C ALA A 116 2.53 -18.02 3.64
N GLN A 117 3.37 -17.44 2.78
CA GLN A 117 4.82 -17.65 2.77
C GLN A 117 5.51 -16.32 2.55
N THR A 118 6.61 -16.09 3.26
CA THR A 118 7.42 -14.88 3.09
C THR A 118 8.06 -14.91 1.70
N PRO A 119 7.92 -13.83 0.90
CA PRO A 119 8.63 -13.78 -0.39
C PRO A 119 10.13 -13.72 -0.19
N GLY A 120 10.89 -14.23 -1.16
CA GLY A 120 12.35 -14.27 -1.11
C GLY A 120 13.01 -12.94 -1.45
N HIS A 121 12.52 -11.83 -0.88
CA HIS A 121 13.04 -10.48 -1.13
C HIS A 121 13.59 -9.91 0.18
N GLY A 122 14.82 -9.39 0.14
CA GLY A 122 15.52 -8.90 1.34
C GLY A 122 14.88 -7.70 2.02
N ARG A 123 13.98 -6.97 1.35
CA ARG A 123 13.36 -5.77 1.90
C ARG A 123 11.89 -5.97 2.34
N PHE A 124 11.41 -7.22 2.31
CA PHE A 124 10.02 -7.48 2.74
C PHE A 124 9.83 -7.19 4.23
N ASP A 125 10.83 -7.50 5.05
CA ASP A 125 10.72 -7.36 6.52
C ASP A 125 10.72 -5.89 6.96
N ASP A 126 11.53 -5.02 6.35
CA ASP A 126 11.60 -3.60 6.73
C ASP A 126 10.61 -2.73 5.95
N TYR A 127 10.09 -3.23 4.86
CA TYR A 127 9.02 -2.62 4.09
C TYR A 127 9.28 -1.13 3.79
N PRO A 128 10.22 -0.80 2.90
CA PRO A 128 10.64 0.59 2.68
C PRO A 128 9.53 1.45 2.09
N THR A 129 9.73 2.77 2.09
CA THR A 129 8.77 3.71 1.47
C THR A 129 8.53 3.32 0.02
N GLY A 130 7.27 3.32 -0.39
CA GLY A 130 6.86 2.91 -1.73
C GLY A 130 6.83 1.41 -1.95
N ALA A 131 7.10 0.59 -0.92
CA ALA A 131 6.98 -0.86 -1.03
C ALA A 131 5.53 -1.26 -1.27
N LEU A 132 5.36 -2.23 -2.17
CA LEU A 132 4.05 -2.72 -2.59
C LEU A 132 4.02 -4.23 -2.52
N THR A 133 2.94 -4.77 -1.93
CA THR A 133 2.66 -6.21 -1.92
C THR A 133 1.30 -6.45 -2.56
N ILE A 134 1.21 -7.41 -3.46
CA ILE A 134 -0.07 -7.88 -3.98
C ILE A 134 -0.30 -9.29 -3.45
N LEU A 135 -1.41 -9.46 -2.74
CA LEU A 135 -1.81 -10.73 -2.14
C LEU A 135 -3.09 -11.23 -2.79
N ARG A 136 -3.16 -12.52 -3.04
CA ARG A 136 -4.34 -13.17 -3.60
C ARG A 136 -4.96 -14.09 -2.55
N PHE A 137 -6.29 -13.99 -2.41
CA PHE A 137 -7.06 -14.79 -1.48
C PHE A 137 -8.19 -15.51 -2.18
N ASP A 138 -8.41 -16.76 -1.82
CA ASP A 138 -9.57 -17.54 -2.29
C ASP A 138 -10.71 -17.33 -1.29
N LEU A 139 -11.45 -16.22 -1.47
CA LEU A 139 -12.51 -15.78 -0.57
C LEU A 139 -13.72 -15.31 -1.37
N ASP A 140 -14.92 -15.51 -0.80
CA ASP A 140 -16.14 -14.92 -1.32
C ASP A 140 -16.39 -13.52 -0.72
N ALA A 141 -15.94 -13.29 0.53
CA ALA A 141 -16.11 -12.03 1.22
C ALA A 141 -14.87 -11.69 2.04
N TRP A 142 -14.52 -10.39 2.12
CA TRP A 142 -13.38 -9.93 2.91
C TRP A 142 -13.53 -10.21 4.40
N THR A 143 -14.77 -10.35 4.90
CA THR A 143 -15.01 -10.72 6.30
C THR A 143 -14.40 -12.07 6.66
N ASP A 144 -14.15 -12.94 5.69
CA ASP A 144 -13.59 -14.28 5.89
C ASP A 144 -12.05 -14.32 5.83
N ILE A 145 -11.39 -13.18 5.65
CA ILE A 145 -9.93 -13.12 5.56
C ILE A 145 -9.27 -13.64 6.83
N GLN A 146 -8.22 -14.47 6.66
CA GLN A 146 -7.49 -15.08 7.76
C GLN A 146 -6.00 -14.76 7.67
N PRO A 147 -5.29 -14.69 8.83
CA PRO A 147 -3.83 -14.62 8.81
C PRO A 147 -3.23 -15.83 8.08
N LYS A 148 -2.08 -15.60 7.44
CA LYS A 148 -1.30 -16.64 6.75
C LYS A 148 -2.05 -17.32 5.60
N SER A 149 -3.04 -16.64 5.01
CA SER A 149 -3.87 -17.21 3.95
C SER A 149 -3.65 -16.55 2.58
N GLY A 150 -2.90 -15.47 2.50
CA GLY A 150 -2.67 -14.74 1.26
C GLY A 150 -1.47 -15.25 0.49
N GLU A 151 -1.66 -15.58 -0.80
CA GLU A 151 -0.53 -15.87 -1.69
C GLU A 151 0.09 -14.55 -2.15
N VAL A 152 1.38 -14.38 -1.93
CA VAL A 152 2.10 -13.21 -2.44
C VAL A 152 2.29 -13.36 -3.94
N VAL A 153 1.55 -12.58 -4.70
CA VAL A 153 1.66 -12.54 -6.17
C VAL A 153 2.89 -11.74 -6.58
N THR A 154 3.10 -10.60 -5.92
CA THR A 154 4.23 -9.71 -6.18
C THR A 154 4.58 -8.94 -4.92
N PHE A 155 5.88 -8.79 -4.68
CA PHE A 155 6.42 -7.78 -3.77
C PHE A 155 7.50 -7.02 -4.50
N LEU A 156 7.42 -5.69 -4.48
CA LEU A 156 8.46 -4.86 -5.10
C LEU A 156 8.65 -3.54 -4.33
N THR A 157 9.79 -2.93 -4.57
CA THR A 157 10.16 -1.64 -4.02
C THR A 157 10.47 -0.67 -5.16
N PRO A 158 10.52 0.65 -4.90
CA PRO A 158 10.95 1.60 -5.92
C PRO A 158 12.32 1.29 -6.51
N HIS A 159 13.24 0.75 -5.69
CA HIS A 159 14.56 0.33 -6.17
C HIS A 159 14.46 -0.76 -7.24
N ASP A 160 13.56 -1.72 -7.07
CA ASP A 160 13.35 -2.80 -8.04
C ASP A 160 12.91 -2.24 -9.40
N LEU A 161 12.01 -1.26 -9.41
CA LEU A 161 11.54 -0.63 -10.64
C LEU A 161 12.65 0.18 -11.33
N ALA A 162 13.47 0.86 -10.55
CA ALA A 162 14.58 1.65 -11.09
C ALA A 162 15.67 0.74 -11.71
N SER A 163 15.89 -0.45 -11.14
CA SER A 163 16.95 -1.37 -11.61
C SER A 163 16.56 -2.17 -12.85
N THR A 164 15.30 -2.11 -13.29
CA THR A 164 14.84 -2.82 -14.50
C THR A 164 14.95 -1.96 -15.77
N ASN A 165 15.37 -0.73 -15.65
CA ASN A 165 15.51 0.20 -16.78
C ASN A 165 16.92 0.19 -17.36
#